data_a7ccf636d5df3e7cd5c642fb1af4be0e
#
_entry.id   a7ccf636d5df3e7cd5c642fb1af4be0e
#
_cell.length_a   1.000
_cell.length_b   1.000
_cell.length_c   1.000
_cell.angle_alpha   90.00
_cell.angle_beta   90.00
_cell.angle_gamma   90.00
#
_symmetry.space_group_name_H-M   'P 1'
#
loop_
_entity.id
_entity.type
_entity.pdbx_description
1 polymer ?
#
loop_
_entity_poly.entity_id
_entity_poly.type
_entity_poly.pdbx_seq_one_letter_code
_entity_poly.pdbx_strand_id
1 'polypeptide(L)'
;ELALTLSGVSKSERRERAKKALESVGLGDQLDKKPNQMSGGQMQRVAIARALVNDPDILLADEPTGALDSETSVQVMEILKKISKDRLIIMVTHNPELAETYASRIVRLKDGEIVDDSAPYEEAVEEKPAAGKSKKTSMSFGTALSLSLNNLMTKKGRTFLTAFAGSIGIIGIALILSLSNGIQTYIDRVQEDTLSSYPLTIEAESMDMSSMVSSMMGVHAQDEGDGEQHDLDAVYSNNIMYDMMSSFASAETQTNNLKDFKTYLEGDNELSQHISSISYDYDLGMSIYAKDTDGKVFKSDVTELLQTCMSELYGGDYSSYFERFGSAYSAMETWEQMLPPQDSESGELVGDLLHEQYDLIYGSWPQNYDEVMLIVNKDNEISDLVIYSLGLSAQDEVVESMQHMLDGSEFDSKDIQSWSYEDLCNMSFKIVLPAERYQYDSASGTYTDVSTTDTGLDFLYNSDDVGTRVKIVGILRPNENAVSSMLSGAIGYTSALTDYLVEKAGQTEILQKQKEDPDTDVILGLPFLTDDYSVSDEQKEADVTDYLETLSVTERAAAYTAMMSVPSEEYLLSLIHI
;
A
#
# COMPACT_ATOMS: atom_id res chain seq x y z
N GLU A 1 -1.31 -58.11 26.61
CA GLU A 1 -1.72 -56.73 26.91
C GLU A 1 -2.68 -56.13 25.85
N LEU A 2 -2.50 -56.44 24.55
CA LEU A 2 -3.31 -55.82 23.46
C LEU A 2 -4.82 -56.06 23.64
N ALA A 3 -5.23 -57.28 24.00
CA ALA A 3 -6.65 -57.59 24.24
C ALA A 3 -7.25 -56.72 25.37
N LEU A 4 -6.51 -56.46 26.44
CA LEU A 4 -6.90 -55.59 27.54
C LEU A 4 -6.89 -54.12 27.16
N THR A 5 -6.03 -53.70 26.20
CA THR A 5 -6.01 -52.35 25.67
C THR A 5 -7.31 -52.03 24.94
N LEU A 6 -7.79 -53.00 24.16
CA LEU A 6 -9.06 -52.88 23.43
C LEU A 6 -10.27 -52.82 24.38
N SER A 7 -10.15 -53.46 25.55
CA SER A 7 -11.19 -53.43 26.61
C SER A 7 -11.07 -52.20 27.55
N GLY A 8 -10.16 -51.26 27.29
CA GLY A 8 -10.07 -49.99 28.02
C GLY A 8 -9.40 -50.10 29.42
N VAL A 9 -8.71 -51.16 29.72
CA VAL A 9 -8.03 -51.37 31.01
C VAL A 9 -6.78 -50.50 31.15
N SER A 10 -6.49 -49.96 32.34
CA SER A 10 -5.34 -49.09 32.62
C SER A 10 -3.97 -49.81 32.36
N LYS A 11 -2.93 -49.06 32.04
CA LYS A 11 -1.61 -49.62 31.67
C LYS A 11 -0.98 -50.46 32.78
N SER A 12 -1.09 -50.07 34.03
CA SER A 12 -0.57 -50.83 35.20
C SER A 12 -1.31 -52.14 35.39
N GLU A 13 -2.62 -52.10 35.36
CA GLU A 13 -3.51 -53.23 35.50
C GLU A 13 -3.37 -54.24 34.34
N ARG A 14 -3.22 -53.76 33.10
CA ARG A 14 -2.96 -54.60 31.92
C ARG A 14 -1.72 -55.46 32.09
N ARG A 15 -0.63 -54.87 32.59
CA ARG A 15 0.63 -55.58 32.76
C ARG A 15 0.51 -56.66 33.83
N GLU A 16 -0.17 -56.35 34.93
CA GLU A 16 -0.42 -57.30 36.01
C GLU A 16 -1.30 -58.46 35.56
N ARG A 17 -2.43 -58.20 34.91
CA ARG A 17 -3.34 -59.23 34.38
C ARG A 17 -2.67 -60.10 33.31
N ALA A 18 -1.92 -59.48 32.40
CA ALA A 18 -1.16 -60.20 31.37
C ALA A 18 -0.11 -61.14 32.01
N LYS A 19 0.57 -60.67 33.05
CA LYS A 19 1.55 -61.52 33.81
C LYS A 19 0.85 -62.69 34.46
N LYS A 20 -0.26 -62.47 35.19
CA LYS A 20 -1.06 -63.54 35.81
C LYS A 20 -1.56 -64.57 34.80
N ALA A 21 -2.04 -64.09 33.62
CA ALA A 21 -2.50 -64.98 32.57
C ALA A 21 -1.37 -65.84 31.97
N LEU A 22 -0.15 -65.35 31.85
CA LEU A 22 1.01 -66.07 31.38
C LEU A 22 1.53 -67.07 32.46
N GLU A 23 1.50 -66.69 33.72
CA GLU A 23 1.80 -67.53 34.84
C GLU A 23 0.86 -68.75 34.93
N SER A 24 -0.45 -68.57 34.71
CA SER A 24 -1.47 -69.62 34.74
C SER A 24 -1.29 -70.71 33.69
N VAL A 25 -0.60 -70.38 32.57
CA VAL A 25 -0.24 -71.35 31.51
C VAL A 25 1.23 -71.82 31.58
N GLY A 26 1.92 -71.55 32.69
CA GLY A 26 3.29 -71.98 32.91
C GLY A 26 4.38 -71.23 32.12
N LEU A 27 4.13 -69.95 31.82
CA LEU A 27 5.07 -69.09 31.07
C LEU A 27 5.52 -67.83 31.87
N GLY A 28 5.45 -67.85 33.20
CA GLY A 28 5.85 -66.77 34.08
C GLY A 28 7.29 -66.28 33.89
N ASP A 29 8.21 -67.23 33.61
CA ASP A 29 9.65 -66.97 33.42
C ASP A 29 9.98 -66.53 31.98
N GLN A 30 8.99 -66.41 31.09
CA GLN A 30 9.17 -66.16 29.67
C GLN A 30 8.60 -64.77 29.20
N LEU A 31 8.36 -63.88 30.16
CA LEU A 31 7.63 -62.60 29.90
C LEU A 31 8.29 -61.67 28.88
N ASP A 32 9.61 -61.69 28.79
CA ASP A 32 10.40 -60.79 27.94
C ASP A 32 10.81 -61.44 26.60
N LYS A 33 10.43 -62.72 26.37
CA LYS A 33 10.72 -63.38 25.09
C LYS A 33 9.86 -62.81 23.94
N LYS A 34 10.51 -62.66 22.79
CA LYS A 34 9.83 -62.35 21.55
C LYS A 34 9.23 -63.62 20.90
N PRO A 35 8.16 -63.48 20.07
CA PRO A 35 7.51 -64.62 19.41
C PRO A 35 8.47 -65.49 18.61
N ASN A 36 9.50 -64.98 18.00
CA ASN A 36 10.51 -65.67 17.22
C ASN A 36 11.53 -66.45 18.09
N GLN A 37 11.47 -66.33 19.41
CA GLN A 37 12.32 -66.99 20.38
C GLN A 37 11.56 -68.13 21.15
N MET A 38 10.30 -68.36 20.76
CA MET A 38 9.41 -69.30 21.44
C MET A 38 9.16 -70.53 20.58
N SER A 39 9.04 -71.72 21.25
CA SER A 39 8.59 -72.94 20.56
C SER A 39 7.12 -72.90 20.17
N GLY A 40 6.66 -73.73 19.25
CA GLY A 40 5.25 -73.82 18.84
C GLY A 40 4.30 -74.00 20.01
N GLY A 41 4.64 -74.90 20.97
CA GLY A 41 3.85 -75.15 22.18
C GLY A 41 3.86 -73.95 23.15
N GLN A 42 4.97 -73.18 23.24
CA GLN A 42 5.01 -71.92 24.00
C GLN A 42 4.13 -70.85 23.37
N MET A 43 4.15 -70.69 22.03
CA MET A 43 3.29 -69.79 21.33
C MET A 43 1.80 -70.15 21.52
N GLN A 44 1.44 -71.43 21.48
CA GLN A 44 0.07 -71.86 21.73
C GLN A 44 -0.39 -71.54 23.17
N ARG A 45 0.49 -71.75 24.17
CA ARG A 45 0.22 -71.37 25.58
C ARG A 45 0.05 -69.82 25.71
N VAL A 46 0.81 -69.02 24.97
CA VAL A 46 0.58 -67.56 24.89
C VAL A 46 -0.79 -67.22 24.27
N ALA A 47 -1.22 -67.95 23.23
CA ALA A 47 -2.54 -67.80 22.65
C ALA A 47 -3.66 -68.10 23.65
N ILE A 48 -3.50 -69.19 24.47
CA ILE A 48 -4.44 -69.49 25.54
C ILE A 48 -4.44 -68.40 26.60
N ALA A 49 -3.27 -67.94 27.06
CA ALA A 49 -3.16 -66.86 28.03
C ALA A 49 -3.82 -65.54 27.48
N ARG A 50 -3.68 -65.26 26.18
CA ARG A 50 -4.33 -64.12 25.51
C ARG A 50 -5.85 -64.23 25.56
N ALA A 51 -6.39 -65.44 25.39
CA ALA A 51 -7.84 -65.63 25.46
C ALA A 51 -8.35 -65.54 26.92
N LEU A 52 -7.57 -65.99 27.91
CA LEU A 52 -7.93 -65.93 29.32
C LEU A 52 -7.84 -64.56 29.97
N VAL A 53 -7.05 -63.61 29.40
CA VAL A 53 -6.72 -62.33 30.05
C VAL A 53 -7.92 -61.43 30.31
N ASN A 54 -8.99 -61.56 29.51
CA ASN A 54 -10.27 -60.85 29.68
C ASN A 54 -11.28 -61.56 30.57
N ASP A 55 -10.86 -62.65 31.19
CA ASP A 55 -11.69 -63.47 32.10
C ASP A 55 -13.03 -63.91 31.48
N PRO A 56 -13.02 -64.61 30.34
CA PRO A 56 -14.23 -65.03 29.64
C PRO A 56 -14.89 -66.23 30.33
N ASP A 57 -16.22 -66.27 30.31
CA ASP A 57 -17.00 -67.41 30.79
C ASP A 57 -16.91 -68.62 29.84
N ILE A 58 -16.70 -68.39 28.56
CA ILE A 58 -16.61 -69.38 27.50
C ILE A 58 -15.32 -69.20 26.73
N LEU A 59 -14.55 -70.28 26.58
CA LEU A 59 -13.31 -70.35 25.78
C LEU A 59 -13.57 -71.19 24.52
N LEU A 60 -13.33 -70.60 23.36
CA LEU A 60 -13.39 -71.24 22.06
C LEU A 60 -11.99 -71.66 21.62
N ALA A 61 -11.74 -72.95 21.39
CA ALA A 61 -10.46 -73.49 20.95
C ALA A 61 -10.65 -74.20 19.60
N ASP A 62 -10.10 -73.62 18.53
CA ASP A 62 -10.10 -74.25 17.21
C ASP A 62 -8.72 -74.88 16.96
N GLU A 63 -8.74 -76.23 16.83
CA GLU A 63 -7.54 -77.05 16.63
C GLU A 63 -6.34 -76.68 17.53
N PRO A 64 -6.49 -76.66 18.87
CA PRO A 64 -5.44 -76.14 19.76
C PRO A 64 -4.14 -76.92 19.73
N THR A 65 -4.15 -78.10 19.13
CA THR A 65 -3.01 -79.03 19.05
C THR A 65 -2.52 -79.32 17.62
N GLY A 66 -3.16 -78.70 16.59
CA GLY A 66 -2.95 -79.09 15.18
C GLY A 66 -1.54 -78.85 14.61
N ALA A 67 -0.69 -78.07 15.25
CA ALA A 67 0.69 -77.79 14.80
C ALA A 67 1.75 -78.21 15.85
N LEU A 68 1.40 -79.07 16.77
CA LEU A 68 2.27 -79.50 17.91
C LEU A 68 2.65 -80.96 17.84
N ASP A 69 3.80 -81.25 18.40
CA ASP A 69 4.18 -82.65 18.66
C ASP A 69 3.29 -83.28 19.74
N SER A 70 3.30 -84.60 19.82
CA SER A 70 2.42 -85.36 20.73
C SER A 70 2.60 -85.03 22.21
N GLU A 71 3.83 -84.77 22.65
CA GLU A 71 4.11 -84.43 24.05
C GLU A 71 3.61 -83.04 24.40
N THR A 72 3.86 -82.04 23.53
CA THR A 72 3.40 -80.70 23.70
C THR A 72 1.86 -80.57 23.58
N SER A 73 1.25 -81.41 22.74
CA SER A 73 -0.21 -81.54 22.62
C SER A 73 -0.86 -81.92 23.92
N VAL A 74 -0.32 -82.95 24.58
CA VAL A 74 -0.76 -83.38 25.91
C VAL A 74 -0.65 -82.27 26.94
N GLN A 75 0.48 -81.52 26.96
CA GLN A 75 0.67 -80.42 27.89
C GLN A 75 -0.38 -79.30 27.67
N VAL A 76 -0.72 -78.95 26.42
CA VAL A 76 -1.73 -78.00 26.11
C VAL A 76 -3.13 -78.44 26.53
N MET A 77 -3.43 -79.77 26.32
CA MET A 77 -4.71 -80.33 26.72
C MET A 77 -4.85 -80.43 28.26
N GLU A 78 -3.80 -80.69 28.98
CA GLU A 78 -3.81 -80.63 30.46
C GLU A 78 -4.09 -79.23 30.98
N ILE A 79 -3.55 -78.18 30.34
CA ILE A 79 -3.84 -76.78 30.68
C ILE A 79 -5.31 -76.47 30.42
N LEU A 80 -5.85 -76.86 29.25
CA LEU A 80 -7.26 -76.69 28.93
C LEU A 80 -8.16 -77.44 29.90
N LYS A 81 -7.79 -78.73 30.28
CA LYS A 81 -8.54 -79.48 31.26
C LYS A 81 -8.55 -78.82 32.64
N LYS A 82 -7.44 -78.20 33.05
CA LYS A 82 -7.38 -77.44 34.29
C LYS A 82 -8.32 -76.21 34.26
N ILE A 83 -8.36 -75.49 33.15
CA ILE A 83 -9.20 -74.29 32.94
C ILE A 83 -10.68 -74.69 32.86
N SER A 84 -11.00 -75.89 32.32
CA SER A 84 -12.42 -76.36 32.16
C SER A 84 -13.12 -76.60 33.48
N LYS A 85 -12.44 -76.60 34.62
CA LYS A 85 -13.07 -76.68 35.93
C LYS A 85 -13.92 -75.47 36.30
N ASP A 86 -13.50 -74.32 35.84
CA ASP A 86 -14.11 -73.02 36.19
C ASP A 86 -14.86 -72.35 35.01
N ARG A 87 -14.67 -72.88 33.78
CA ARG A 87 -15.18 -72.30 32.56
C ARG A 87 -15.61 -73.31 31.52
N LEU A 88 -16.57 -72.93 30.67
CA LEU A 88 -16.92 -73.75 29.53
C LEU A 88 -15.86 -73.63 28.43
N ILE A 89 -15.34 -74.78 28.00
CA ILE A 89 -14.43 -74.83 26.84
C ILE A 89 -15.15 -75.55 25.72
N ILE A 90 -15.29 -74.87 24.56
CA ILE A 90 -15.78 -75.49 23.33
C ILE A 90 -14.56 -75.68 22.42
N MET A 91 -14.22 -76.90 22.12
CA MET A 91 -13.05 -77.21 21.30
C MET A 91 -13.48 -77.91 20.00
N VAL A 92 -12.93 -77.42 18.88
CA VAL A 92 -13.01 -78.13 17.60
C VAL A 92 -11.68 -78.85 17.37
N THR A 93 -11.73 -80.13 17.06
CA THR A 93 -10.53 -80.92 16.77
C THR A 93 -10.86 -82.02 15.78
N HIS A 94 -9.87 -82.39 14.97
CA HIS A 94 -9.93 -83.56 14.11
C HIS A 94 -9.21 -84.76 14.72
N ASN A 95 -8.69 -84.63 15.95
CA ASN A 95 -8.02 -85.74 16.66
C ASN A 95 -8.99 -86.42 17.65
N PRO A 96 -9.53 -87.61 17.31
CA PRO A 96 -10.51 -88.31 18.14
C PRO A 96 -9.96 -88.76 19.47
N GLU A 97 -8.68 -89.15 19.53
CA GLU A 97 -8.05 -89.69 20.79
C GLU A 97 -8.00 -88.57 21.85
N LEU A 98 -7.62 -87.39 21.47
CA LEU A 98 -7.61 -86.22 22.37
C LEU A 98 -9.04 -85.82 22.80
N ALA A 99 -9.99 -85.89 21.90
CA ALA A 99 -11.37 -85.63 22.26
C ALA A 99 -11.94 -86.62 23.24
N GLU A 100 -11.72 -87.90 23.05
CA GLU A 100 -12.19 -88.97 23.93
C GLU A 100 -11.51 -88.94 25.31
N THR A 101 -10.23 -88.53 25.40
CA THR A 101 -9.49 -88.46 26.65
C THR A 101 -9.84 -87.28 27.52
N TYR A 102 -10.10 -86.08 26.88
CA TYR A 102 -10.17 -84.79 27.61
C TYR A 102 -11.58 -84.19 27.65
N ALA A 103 -12.47 -84.49 26.66
CA ALA A 103 -13.80 -83.89 26.61
C ALA A 103 -14.76 -84.59 27.58
N SER A 104 -15.72 -83.75 28.12
CA SER A 104 -16.86 -84.25 28.89
C SER A 104 -18.07 -84.53 28.02
N ARG A 105 -18.18 -83.93 26.83
CA ARG A 105 -19.18 -84.13 25.83
C ARG A 105 -18.54 -84.00 24.45
N ILE A 106 -18.88 -84.92 23.57
CA ILE A 106 -18.37 -84.98 22.21
C ILE A 106 -19.55 -84.92 21.28
N VAL A 107 -19.56 -83.87 20.39
CA VAL A 107 -20.52 -83.74 19.31
C VAL A 107 -19.80 -83.97 17.99
N ARG A 108 -20.18 -85.06 17.27
CA ARG A 108 -19.56 -85.40 15.98
C ARG A 108 -20.35 -84.72 14.83
N LEU A 109 -19.63 -83.95 14.09
CA LEU A 109 -20.16 -83.28 12.91
C LEU A 109 -19.63 -83.93 11.63
N LYS A 110 -20.51 -84.15 10.64
CA LYS A 110 -20.12 -84.58 9.31
C LYS A 110 -21.02 -83.83 8.28
N ASP A 111 -20.39 -83.25 7.30
CA ASP A 111 -21.07 -82.51 6.24
C ASP A 111 -22.05 -81.42 6.75
N GLY A 112 -21.75 -80.82 7.92
CA GLY A 112 -22.58 -79.76 8.54
C GLY A 112 -23.74 -80.29 9.41
N GLU A 113 -23.93 -81.60 9.50
CA GLU A 113 -24.96 -82.24 10.33
C GLU A 113 -24.34 -82.91 11.57
N ILE A 114 -25.07 -82.90 12.69
CA ILE A 114 -24.71 -83.62 13.90
C ILE A 114 -25.00 -85.07 13.71
N VAL A 115 -23.96 -85.88 13.65
CA VAL A 115 -24.07 -87.36 13.45
C VAL A 115 -24.18 -88.12 14.77
N ASP A 116 -23.52 -87.60 15.80
CA ASP A 116 -23.48 -88.23 17.11
C ASP A 116 -23.25 -87.20 18.21
N ASP A 117 -23.86 -87.40 19.38
CA ASP A 117 -23.71 -86.57 20.56
C ASP A 117 -23.67 -87.45 21.78
N SER A 118 -22.50 -87.47 22.48
CA SER A 118 -22.27 -88.34 23.61
C SER A 118 -23.13 -88.03 24.85
N ALA A 119 -23.70 -86.90 24.95
CA ALA A 119 -24.56 -86.44 26.04
C ALA A 119 -25.53 -85.42 25.55
N PRO A 120 -26.57 -85.82 24.76
CA PRO A 120 -27.56 -84.89 24.22
C PRO A 120 -28.33 -84.18 25.34
N TYR A 121 -28.59 -82.92 25.18
CA TYR A 121 -29.29 -82.11 26.15
C TYR A 121 -30.82 -82.29 25.91
N GLU A 122 -31.57 -82.78 26.87
CA GLU A 122 -33.01 -82.76 26.88
C GLU A 122 -33.50 -81.43 27.40
N GLU A 123 -34.25 -80.68 26.59
CA GLU A 123 -34.80 -79.35 26.96
C GLU A 123 -35.71 -79.50 28.20
N ALA A 124 -35.23 -79.13 29.35
CA ALA A 124 -36.09 -78.67 30.44
C ALA A 124 -36.44 -77.24 30.22
N VAL A 125 -37.74 -76.96 30.08
CA VAL A 125 -38.30 -75.59 29.91
C VAL A 125 -38.06 -74.81 31.20
N GLU A 126 -36.94 -74.11 31.29
CA GLU A 126 -36.68 -73.14 32.34
C GLU A 126 -36.79 -71.71 31.79
N GLU A 127 -37.47 -70.85 32.60
CA GLU A 127 -37.69 -69.43 32.34
C GLU A 127 -36.40 -68.69 31.99
N LYS A 128 -36.50 -67.88 30.95
CA LYS A 128 -35.40 -67.02 30.50
C LYS A 128 -34.97 -66.08 31.62
N PRO A 129 -33.73 -66.13 32.08
CA PRO A 129 -33.20 -65.15 32.98
C PRO A 129 -33.17 -63.80 32.28
N ALA A 130 -33.58 -62.75 32.99
CA ALA A 130 -33.64 -61.38 32.49
C ALA A 130 -32.27 -60.94 31.90
N ALA A 131 -32.29 -60.52 30.67
CA ALA A 131 -31.12 -60.04 29.95
C ALA A 131 -30.42 -58.92 30.76
N GLY A 132 -29.34 -59.22 31.45
CA GLY A 132 -28.46 -58.25 32.03
C GLY A 132 -27.91 -57.35 30.92
N LYS A 133 -27.97 -56.04 31.13
CA LYS A 133 -27.45 -55.02 30.19
C LYS A 133 -25.99 -55.36 29.88
N SER A 134 -25.72 -55.94 28.73
CA SER A 134 -24.35 -56.11 28.24
C SER A 134 -23.72 -54.76 28.07
N LYS A 135 -22.64 -54.48 28.77
CA LYS A 135 -21.85 -53.27 28.56
C LYS A 135 -21.34 -53.28 27.13
N LYS A 136 -21.85 -52.38 26.31
CA LYS A 136 -21.28 -52.19 24.96
C LYS A 136 -19.82 -51.81 25.11
N THR A 137 -18.94 -52.67 24.70
CA THR A 137 -17.49 -52.43 24.64
C THR A 137 -17.28 -51.47 23.44
N SER A 138 -17.03 -50.21 23.69
CA SER A 138 -16.63 -49.27 22.67
C SER A 138 -15.20 -48.77 22.93
N MET A 139 -14.42 -48.78 21.89
CA MET A 139 -13.06 -48.26 21.95
C MET A 139 -13.09 -46.74 22.01
N SER A 140 -12.32 -46.10 22.90
CA SER A 140 -12.23 -44.66 22.97
C SER A 140 -11.59 -44.09 21.70
N PHE A 141 -12.02 -42.89 21.27
CA PHE A 141 -11.48 -42.22 20.08
C PHE A 141 -9.95 -42.08 20.18
N GLY A 142 -9.41 -41.72 21.34
CA GLY A 142 -7.97 -41.60 21.56
C GLY A 142 -7.22 -42.93 21.35
N THR A 143 -7.83 -44.06 21.78
CA THR A 143 -7.24 -45.40 21.57
C THR A 143 -7.28 -45.80 20.09
N ALA A 144 -8.37 -45.48 19.39
CA ALA A 144 -8.52 -45.74 17.96
C ALA A 144 -7.50 -44.92 17.15
N LEU A 145 -7.34 -43.63 17.46
CA LEU A 145 -6.35 -42.75 16.83
C LEU A 145 -4.93 -43.22 17.07
N SER A 146 -4.59 -43.61 18.33
CA SER A 146 -3.27 -44.14 18.69
C SER A 146 -2.93 -45.44 17.96
N LEU A 147 -3.90 -46.35 17.85
CA LEU A 147 -3.72 -47.60 17.10
C LEU A 147 -3.57 -47.37 15.60
N SER A 148 -4.34 -46.46 15.04
CA SER A 148 -4.24 -46.06 13.63
C SER A 148 -2.87 -45.44 13.33
N LEU A 149 -2.41 -44.53 14.18
CA LEU A 149 -1.09 -43.88 14.05
C LEU A 149 0.03 -44.94 14.17
N ASN A 150 -0.08 -45.85 15.14
CA ASN A 150 0.91 -46.93 15.34
C ASN A 150 0.94 -47.86 14.11
N ASN A 151 -0.21 -48.15 13.51
CA ASN A 151 -0.28 -48.98 12.30
C ASN A 151 0.35 -48.25 11.08
N LEU A 152 0.14 -46.95 10.95
CA LEU A 152 0.81 -46.13 9.94
C LEU A 152 2.33 -46.13 10.14
N MET A 153 2.79 -46.08 11.38
CA MET A 153 4.21 -46.05 11.73
C MET A 153 4.90 -47.42 11.57
N THR A 154 4.16 -48.54 11.46
CA THR A 154 4.77 -49.87 11.19
C THR A 154 5.34 -49.96 9.78
N LYS A 155 4.80 -49.20 8.80
CA LYS A 155 5.25 -49.18 7.41
C LYS A 155 5.72 -47.76 7.01
N LYS A 156 6.65 -47.21 7.81
CA LYS A 156 7.11 -45.82 7.72
C LYS A 156 7.44 -45.36 6.29
N GLY A 157 8.17 -46.15 5.51
CA GLY A 157 8.56 -45.77 4.15
C GLY A 157 7.37 -45.62 3.21
N ARG A 158 6.39 -46.53 3.27
CA ARG A 158 5.19 -46.45 2.41
C ARG A 158 4.31 -45.25 2.82
N THR A 159 4.08 -45.09 4.13
CA THR A 159 3.28 -44.00 4.67
C THR A 159 3.89 -42.64 4.31
N PHE A 160 5.22 -42.50 4.47
CA PHE A 160 5.94 -41.28 4.08
C PHE A 160 5.82 -41.01 2.57
N LEU A 161 6.04 -42.03 1.74
CA LEU A 161 5.97 -41.86 0.28
C LEU A 161 4.58 -41.47 -0.19
N THR A 162 3.53 -42.08 0.39
CA THR A 162 2.14 -41.73 0.04
C THR A 162 1.77 -40.34 0.53
N ALA A 163 2.16 -39.98 1.74
CA ALA A 163 1.92 -38.61 2.28
C ALA A 163 2.68 -37.55 1.48
N PHE A 164 3.95 -37.85 1.12
CA PHE A 164 4.77 -36.96 0.30
C PHE A 164 4.18 -36.76 -1.10
N ALA A 165 3.77 -37.86 -1.77
CA ALA A 165 3.13 -37.78 -3.07
C ALA A 165 1.81 -36.95 -3.02
N GLY A 166 1.00 -37.14 -1.97
CA GLY A 166 -0.22 -36.35 -1.77
C GLY A 166 0.05 -34.87 -1.44
N SER A 167 1.12 -34.60 -0.68
CA SER A 167 1.47 -33.24 -0.30
C SER A 167 2.03 -32.40 -1.46
N ILE A 168 2.66 -33.01 -2.48
CA ILE A 168 3.18 -32.28 -3.66
C ILE A 168 2.08 -31.47 -4.34
N GLY A 169 0.90 -32.06 -4.54
CA GLY A 169 -0.23 -31.37 -5.16
C GLY A 169 -0.71 -30.18 -4.31
N ILE A 170 -0.82 -30.37 -3.00
CA ILE A 170 -1.25 -29.30 -2.08
C ILE A 170 -0.21 -28.18 -2.01
N ILE A 171 1.08 -28.53 -1.92
CA ILE A 171 2.18 -27.56 -1.93
C ILE A 171 2.19 -26.79 -3.26
N GLY A 172 2.00 -27.47 -4.39
CA GLY A 172 1.94 -26.83 -5.70
C GLY A 172 0.80 -25.82 -5.80
N ILE A 173 -0.40 -26.18 -5.37
CA ILE A 173 -1.56 -25.29 -5.36
C ILE A 173 -1.32 -24.12 -4.39
N ALA A 174 -0.80 -24.40 -3.19
CA ALA A 174 -0.51 -23.36 -2.20
C ALA A 174 0.53 -22.36 -2.69
N LEU A 175 1.60 -22.84 -3.37
CA LEU A 175 2.60 -21.97 -3.98
C LEU A 175 2.02 -21.09 -5.09
N ILE A 176 1.20 -21.68 -5.98
CA ILE A 176 0.56 -20.93 -7.08
C ILE A 176 -0.37 -19.86 -6.49
N LEU A 177 -1.22 -20.22 -5.52
CA LEU A 177 -2.14 -19.27 -4.89
C LEU A 177 -1.39 -18.16 -4.14
N SER A 178 -0.34 -18.53 -3.39
CA SER A 178 0.47 -17.56 -2.66
C SER A 178 1.20 -16.60 -3.60
N LEU A 179 1.80 -17.14 -4.68
CA LEU A 179 2.46 -16.33 -5.70
C LEU A 179 1.47 -15.43 -6.45
N SER A 180 0.32 -15.99 -6.85
CA SER A 180 -0.74 -15.22 -7.52
C SER A 180 -1.25 -14.08 -6.64
N ASN A 181 -1.54 -14.36 -5.38
CA ASN A 181 -1.99 -13.34 -4.43
C ASN A 181 -0.89 -12.29 -4.17
N GLY A 182 0.36 -12.72 -4.04
CA GLY A 182 1.49 -11.80 -3.87
C GLY A 182 1.70 -10.89 -5.07
N ILE A 183 1.60 -11.44 -6.29
CA ILE A 183 1.68 -10.64 -7.52
C ILE A 183 0.49 -9.67 -7.62
N GLN A 184 -0.72 -10.13 -7.31
CA GLN A 184 -1.90 -9.26 -7.35
C GLN A 184 -1.75 -8.10 -6.36
N THR A 185 -1.39 -8.37 -5.12
CA THR A 185 -1.14 -7.32 -4.10
C THR A 185 -0.04 -6.34 -4.54
N TYR A 186 1.01 -6.85 -5.19
CA TYR A 186 2.07 -6.00 -5.73
C TYR A 186 1.58 -5.11 -6.88
N ILE A 187 0.79 -5.67 -7.81
CA ILE A 187 0.19 -4.91 -8.92
C ILE A 187 -0.74 -3.83 -8.39
N ASP A 188 -1.63 -4.18 -7.45
CA ASP A 188 -2.58 -3.25 -6.84
C ASP A 188 -1.84 -2.08 -6.18
N ARG A 189 -0.76 -2.36 -5.42
CA ARG A 189 0.08 -1.34 -4.82
C ARG A 189 0.78 -0.47 -5.86
N VAL A 190 1.39 -1.06 -6.89
CA VAL A 190 2.04 -0.28 -7.97
C VAL A 190 1.04 0.61 -8.69
N GLN A 191 -0.18 0.12 -8.93
CA GLN A 191 -1.23 0.93 -9.54
C GLN A 191 -1.65 2.09 -8.62
N GLU A 192 -1.85 1.85 -7.35
CA GLU A 192 -2.21 2.86 -6.35
C GLU A 192 -1.12 3.93 -6.22
N ASP A 193 0.13 3.52 -6.03
CA ASP A 193 1.27 4.44 -5.96
C ASP A 193 1.44 5.26 -7.26
N THR A 194 1.24 4.64 -8.42
CA THR A 194 1.35 5.33 -9.71
C THR A 194 0.21 6.33 -9.91
N LEU A 195 -1.04 5.92 -9.62
CA LEU A 195 -2.20 6.81 -9.76
C LEU A 195 -2.14 7.98 -8.78
N SER A 196 -1.60 7.78 -7.58
CA SER A 196 -1.44 8.84 -6.59
C SER A 196 -0.33 9.83 -6.98
N SER A 197 0.71 9.36 -7.68
CA SER A 197 1.81 10.22 -8.17
C SER A 197 1.46 11.00 -9.42
N TYR A 198 0.45 10.56 -10.17
CA TYR A 198 -0.05 11.23 -11.38
C TYR A 198 -1.57 11.46 -11.25
N PRO A 199 -1.99 12.41 -10.41
CA PRO A 199 -3.39 12.70 -10.23
C PRO A 199 -4.03 13.22 -11.53
N LEU A 200 -5.33 13.03 -11.68
CA LEU A 200 -6.09 13.65 -12.74
C LEU A 200 -6.26 15.15 -12.41
N THR A 201 -5.65 16.01 -13.20
CA THR A 201 -5.73 17.46 -13.05
C THR A 201 -6.76 18.03 -14.03
N ILE A 202 -7.61 18.92 -13.56
CA ILE A 202 -8.58 19.66 -14.37
C ILE A 202 -8.32 21.15 -14.12
N GLU A 203 -7.82 21.83 -15.15
CA GLU A 203 -7.46 23.23 -15.07
C GLU A 203 -8.64 24.13 -15.45
N ALA A 204 -8.63 25.38 -14.97
CA ALA A 204 -9.64 26.37 -15.30
C ALA A 204 -9.63 26.70 -16.81
N GLU A 205 -8.45 26.74 -17.40
CA GLU A 205 -8.26 26.96 -18.82
C GLU A 205 -7.49 25.79 -19.42
N SER A 206 -7.95 25.26 -20.52
CA SER A 206 -7.27 24.21 -21.25
C SER A 206 -7.08 24.59 -22.72
N MET A 207 -5.89 24.34 -23.25
CA MET A 207 -5.62 24.46 -24.66
C MET A 207 -5.91 23.14 -25.37
N ASP A 208 -6.62 23.20 -26.50
CA ASP A 208 -6.79 22.01 -27.32
C ASP A 208 -5.48 21.69 -28.06
N MET A 209 -4.73 20.74 -27.49
CA MET A 209 -3.47 20.26 -28.06
C MET A 209 -3.67 19.22 -29.16
N SER A 210 -4.91 18.82 -29.48
CA SER A 210 -5.19 17.75 -30.43
C SER A 210 -4.81 18.15 -31.86
N SER A 211 -5.04 19.38 -32.23
CA SER A 211 -4.64 19.96 -33.53
C SER A 211 -3.12 20.01 -33.67
N MET A 212 -2.42 20.36 -32.61
CA MET A 212 -0.96 20.41 -32.56
C MET A 212 -0.33 19.03 -32.65
N VAL A 213 -0.86 18.05 -31.89
CA VAL A 213 -0.40 16.67 -31.95
C VAL A 213 -0.65 16.08 -33.35
N SER A 214 -1.78 16.39 -33.96
CA SER A 214 -2.09 15.96 -35.34
C SER A 214 -1.12 16.55 -36.34
N SER A 215 -0.80 17.84 -36.25
CA SER A 215 0.20 18.51 -37.10
C SER A 215 1.61 17.91 -36.89
N MET A 216 2.00 17.63 -35.65
CA MET A 216 3.30 17.04 -35.32
C MET A 216 3.43 15.58 -35.80
N MET A 217 2.34 14.82 -35.81
CA MET A 217 2.29 13.46 -36.32
C MET A 217 2.21 13.40 -37.86
N GLY A 218 2.13 14.53 -38.56
CA GLY A 218 1.95 14.58 -40.02
C GLY A 218 0.61 14.00 -40.47
N VAL A 219 -0.33 13.86 -39.53
CA VAL A 219 -1.70 13.46 -39.80
C VAL A 219 -2.46 14.73 -40.13
N HIS A 220 -2.45 15.12 -41.39
CA HIS A 220 -3.42 16.11 -41.85
C HIS A 220 -4.79 15.55 -41.51
N ALA A 221 -5.59 16.31 -40.72
CA ALA A 221 -7.01 16.02 -40.63
C ALA A 221 -7.52 15.85 -42.06
N GLN A 222 -8.00 14.65 -42.39
CA GLN A 222 -8.60 14.37 -43.66
C GLN A 222 -9.81 15.24 -43.83
N ASP A 223 -9.59 16.47 -44.28
CA ASP A 223 -10.62 17.15 -45.06
C ASP A 223 -10.69 16.32 -46.36
N GLU A 224 -11.83 15.67 -46.57
CA GLU A 224 -12.12 14.94 -47.80
C GLU A 224 -12.14 15.96 -48.97
N GLY A 225 -11.01 16.18 -49.60
CA GLY A 225 -10.98 16.96 -50.82
C GLY A 225 -9.72 17.78 -50.96
N ASP A 226 -8.83 17.30 -51.82
CA ASP A 226 -7.77 18.05 -52.48
C ASP A 226 -6.40 18.14 -51.80
N GLY A 227 -5.91 17.00 -51.24
CA GLY A 227 -4.46 16.84 -51.13
C GLY A 227 -3.87 16.72 -52.56
N GLU A 228 -3.20 17.74 -53.09
CA GLU A 228 -2.42 17.64 -54.31
C GLU A 228 -1.42 16.50 -54.12
N GLN A 229 -1.68 15.35 -54.76
CA GLN A 229 -0.69 14.28 -54.88
C GLN A 229 0.43 14.79 -55.76
N HIS A 230 1.54 15.14 -55.15
CA HIS A 230 2.75 15.49 -55.88
C HIS A 230 3.28 14.25 -56.63
N ASP A 231 3.77 14.47 -57.85
CA ASP A 231 4.52 13.44 -58.58
C ASP A 231 5.77 13.08 -57.76
N LEU A 232 6.14 11.79 -57.74
CA LEU A 232 7.30 11.28 -57.00
C LEU A 232 8.64 11.53 -57.71
N ASP A 233 8.74 12.59 -58.49
CA ASP A 233 9.89 12.96 -59.33
C ASP A 233 10.83 13.98 -58.69
N ALA A 234 10.42 14.59 -57.55
CA ALA A 234 11.21 15.58 -56.82
C ALA A 234 10.97 15.47 -55.31
N VAL A 235 11.75 16.21 -54.52
CA VAL A 235 11.53 16.39 -53.08
C VAL A 235 10.77 17.67 -52.89
N TYR A 236 9.60 17.61 -52.28
CA TYR A 236 8.72 18.74 -52.00
C TYR A 236 8.85 19.15 -50.54
N SER A 237 8.68 20.46 -50.29
CA SER A 237 8.67 21.00 -48.92
C SER A 237 7.35 20.64 -48.20
N ASN A 238 7.44 20.32 -46.95
CA ASN A 238 6.29 20.13 -46.06
C ASN A 238 6.27 21.28 -45.02
N ASN A 239 5.13 21.91 -44.88
CA ASN A 239 4.95 23.10 -44.02
C ASN A 239 4.61 22.78 -42.57
N ILE A 240 5.04 21.62 -42.06
CA ILE A 240 4.74 21.13 -40.68
C ILE A 240 5.00 22.23 -39.65
N MET A 241 6.07 23.01 -39.79
CA MET A 241 6.44 24.04 -38.83
C MET A 241 5.47 25.21 -38.88
N TYR A 242 5.02 25.62 -40.09
CA TYR A 242 4.02 26.65 -40.28
C TYR A 242 2.67 26.21 -39.72
N ASP A 243 2.25 24.97 -39.98
CA ASP A 243 0.99 24.42 -39.53
C ASP A 243 1.00 24.29 -37.99
N MET A 244 2.14 23.89 -37.39
CA MET A 244 2.33 23.87 -35.95
C MET A 244 2.25 25.27 -35.34
N MET A 245 2.93 26.29 -35.93
CA MET A 245 2.88 27.68 -35.47
C MET A 245 1.49 28.30 -35.65
N SER A 246 0.82 27.99 -36.75
CA SER A 246 -0.56 28.41 -37.01
C SER A 246 -1.54 27.78 -36.03
N SER A 247 -1.36 26.48 -35.72
CA SER A 247 -2.16 25.78 -34.71
C SER A 247 -1.94 26.36 -33.30
N PHE A 248 -0.70 26.74 -32.97
CA PHE A 248 -0.40 27.47 -31.74
C PHE A 248 -1.08 28.86 -31.68
N ALA A 249 -1.02 29.59 -32.78
CA ALA A 249 -1.60 30.94 -32.84
C ALA A 249 -3.14 30.93 -32.86
N SER A 250 -3.73 29.82 -33.33
CA SER A 250 -5.19 29.64 -33.43
C SER A 250 -5.76 28.74 -32.33
N ALA A 251 -4.93 28.25 -31.38
CA ALA A 251 -5.41 27.43 -30.26
C ALA A 251 -6.39 28.24 -29.41
N GLU A 252 -7.65 27.86 -29.45
CA GLU A 252 -8.67 28.48 -28.61
C GLU A 252 -8.51 27.93 -27.19
N THR A 253 -8.37 28.81 -26.23
CA THR A 253 -8.42 28.47 -24.82
C THR A 253 -9.87 28.14 -24.45
N GLN A 254 -10.11 26.93 -23.99
CA GLN A 254 -11.41 26.54 -23.46
C GLN A 254 -11.43 26.74 -21.94
N THR A 255 -12.43 27.49 -21.48
CA THR A 255 -12.63 27.75 -20.06
C THR A 255 -13.54 26.67 -19.45
N ASN A 256 -13.07 25.97 -18.42
CA ASN A 256 -13.84 25.00 -17.70
C ASN A 256 -14.67 25.64 -16.58
N ASN A 257 -15.93 25.25 -16.43
CA ASN A 257 -16.77 25.69 -15.32
C ASN A 257 -16.45 24.92 -14.03
N LEU A 258 -15.30 25.23 -13.43
CA LEU A 258 -14.84 24.55 -12.21
C LEU A 258 -15.75 24.82 -11.02
N LYS A 259 -16.45 25.94 -10.97
CA LYS A 259 -17.38 26.28 -9.86
C LYS A 259 -18.55 25.29 -9.77
N ASP A 260 -19.20 25.04 -10.89
CA ASP A 260 -20.32 24.08 -10.90
C ASP A 260 -19.81 22.64 -10.75
N PHE A 261 -18.64 22.35 -11.31
CA PHE A 261 -17.99 21.05 -11.16
C PHE A 261 -17.60 20.76 -9.71
N LYS A 262 -17.02 21.73 -9.00
CA LYS A 262 -16.74 21.63 -7.55
C LYS A 262 -18.03 21.33 -6.77
N THR A 263 -19.10 22.09 -7.05
CA THR A 263 -20.40 21.88 -6.41
C THR A 263 -20.94 20.46 -6.66
N TYR A 264 -20.72 19.92 -7.86
CA TYR A 264 -21.09 18.55 -8.20
C TYR A 264 -20.24 17.52 -7.43
N LEU A 265 -18.92 17.71 -7.35
CA LEU A 265 -18.00 16.81 -6.65
C LEU A 265 -18.27 16.76 -5.13
N GLU A 266 -18.59 17.90 -4.53
CA GLU A 266 -18.91 18.01 -3.09
C GLU A 266 -20.34 17.54 -2.76
N GLY A 267 -21.18 17.33 -3.77
CA GLY A 267 -22.54 16.79 -3.65
C GLY A 267 -22.56 15.26 -3.53
N ASP A 268 -23.77 14.72 -3.30
CA ASP A 268 -24.01 13.29 -3.35
C ASP A 268 -24.01 12.80 -4.81
N ASN A 269 -22.94 12.13 -5.23
CA ASN A 269 -22.73 11.66 -6.59
C ASN A 269 -22.03 10.30 -6.63
N GLU A 270 -22.10 9.62 -7.79
CA GLU A 270 -21.50 8.29 -7.96
C GLU A 270 -19.96 8.30 -7.99
N LEU A 271 -19.33 9.46 -8.30
CA LEU A 271 -17.87 9.59 -8.41
C LEU A 271 -17.18 9.51 -7.04
N SER A 272 -17.85 9.96 -5.97
CA SER A 272 -17.30 9.96 -4.61
C SER A 272 -16.82 8.57 -4.14
N GLN A 273 -17.39 7.49 -4.70
CA GLN A 273 -16.99 6.10 -4.40
C GLN A 273 -15.68 5.68 -5.10
N HIS A 274 -15.24 6.45 -6.09
CA HIS A 274 -14.09 6.15 -6.94
C HIS A 274 -12.92 7.13 -6.76
N ILE A 275 -13.09 8.12 -5.88
CA ILE A 275 -12.11 9.17 -5.62
C ILE A 275 -11.53 8.95 -4.22
N SER A 276 -10.22 8.84 -4.11
CA SER A 276 -9.52 8.71 -2.83
C SER A 276 -9.34 10.04 -2.13
N SER A 277 -9.10 11.12 -2.88
CA SER A 277 -8.95 12.47 -2.35
C SER A 277 -9.13 13.50 -3.45
N ILE A 278 -9.51 14.72 -3.10
CA ILE A 278 -9.64 15.87 -4.01
C ILE A 278 -8.83 17.03 -3.43
N SER A 279 -7.92 17.58 -4.23
CA SER A 279 -7.21 18.80 -3.90
C SER A 279 -7.71 19.94 -4.78
N TYR A 280 -7.95 21.11 -4.19
CA TYR A 280 -8.33 22.32 -4.90
C TYR A 280 -7.18 23.31 -4.86
N ASP A 281 -6.77 23.76 -6.03
CA ASP A 281 -5.82 24.86 -6.19
C ASP A 281 -6.59 26.12 -6.60
N TYR A 282 -6.32 27.22 -5.89
CA TYR A 282 -7.02 28.50 -6.09
C TYR A 282 -6.14 29.58 -6.71
N ASP A 283 -4.90 29.27 -7.11
CA ASP A 283 -3.94 30.26 -7.64
C ASP A 283 -3.92 31.54 -6.79
N LEU A 284 -3.64 31.39 -5.51
CA LEU A 284 -3.68 32.50 -4.55
C LEU A 284 -2.58 33.54 -4.78
N GLY A 285 -1.61 33.28 -5.67
CA GLY A 285 -0.45 34.14 -5.89
C GLY A 285 0.36 34.40 -4.61
N MET A 286 0.35 33.47 -3.66
CA MET A 286 1.00 33.61 -2.38
C MET A 286 2.52 33.74 -2.54
N SER A 287 3.12 34.71 -1.85
CA SER A 287 4.56 34.86 -1.75
C SER A 287 5.05 34.33 -0.41
N ILE A 288 6.02 33.42 -0.43
CA ILE A 288 6.58 32.82 0.77
C ILE A 288 7.96 33.40 1.02
N TYR A 289 8.16 33.99 2.17
CA TYR A 289 9.42 34.63 2.55
C TYR A 289 10.13 33.83 3.65
N ALA A 290 11.43 33.70 3.49
CA ALA A 290 12.34 33.09 4.45
C ALA A 290 13.47 34.06 4.81
N LYS A 291 14.29 33.70 5.81
CA LYS A 291 15.58 34.33 6.06
C LYS A 291 16.70 33.37 5.73
N ASP A 292 17.71 33.87 5.05
CA ASP A 292 18.92 33.12 4.79
C ASP A 292 19.88 33.10 6.01
N THR A 293 21.04 32.47 5.85
CA THR A 293 22.06 32.35 6.90
C THR A 293 22.63 33.70 7.33
N ASP A 294 22.58 34.73 6.49
CA ASP A 294 23.04 36.09 6.78
C ASP A 294 21.91 36.96 7.40
N GLY A 295 20.71 36.39 7.51
CA GLY A 295 19.52 37.05 8.04
C GLY A 295 18.79 37.96 7.05
N LYS A 296 19.16 37.92 5.77
CA LYS A 296 18.47 38.63 4.69
C LYS A 296 17.15 37.94 4.38
N VAL A 297 16.09 38.73 4.23
CA VAL A 297 14.77 38.23 3.81
C VAL A 297 14.77 38.05 2.29
N PHE A 298 14.32 36.90 1.85
CA PHE A 298 14.20 36.57 0.43
C PHE A 298 12.88 35.82 0.17
N LYS A 299 12.47 35.75 -1.08
CA LYS A 299 11.32 34.96 -1.50
C LYS A 299 11.73 33.52 -1.78
N SER A 300 11.11 32.58 -1.10
CA SER A 300 11.31 31.13 -1.24
C SER A 300 10.65 30.64 -2.54
N ASP A 301 11.18 31.07 -3.68
CA ASP A 301 10.65 30.82 -5.02
C ASP A 301 11.80 30.54 -5.99
N VAL A 302 11.88 29.30 -6.47
CA VAL A 302 12.94 28.86 -7.39
C VAL A 302 12.85 29.56 -8.73
N THR A 303 11.65 29.89 -9.19
CA THR A 303 11.44 30.58 -10.47
C THR A 303 12.03 32.00 -10.41
N GLU A 304 11.83 32.72 -9.30
CA GLU A 304 12.41 34.03 -9.08
C GLU A 304 13.95 33.98 -8.98
N LEU A 305 14.49 32.94 -8.33
CA LEU A 305 15.92 32.69 -8.32
C LEU A 305 16.48 32.53 -9.73
N LEU A 306 15.87 31.69 -10.55
CA LEU A 306 16.27 31.46 -11.94
C LEU A 306 16.17 32.73 -12.77
N GLN A 307 15.10 33.49 -12.59
CA GLN A 307 14.92 34.79 -13.24
C GLN A 307 16.03 35.77 -12.86
N THR A 308 16.37 35.86 -11.58
CA THR A 308 17.46 36.72 -11.08
C THR A 308 18.79 36.30 -11.71
N CYS A 309 19.12 35.01 -11.69
CA CYS A 309 20.34 34.49 -12.32
C CYS A 309 20.40 34.79 -13.82
N MET A 310 19.30 34.61 -14.54
CA MET A 310 19.25 34.90 -15.99
C MET A 310 19.40 36.38 -16.26
N SER A 311 18.79 37.23 -15.43
CA SER A 311 18.90 38.71 -15.57
C SER A 311 20.33 39.20 -15.31
N GLU A 312 21.03 38.64 -14.33
CA GLU A 312 22.42 38.97 -14.02
C GLU A 312 23.39 38.49 -15.08
N LEU A 313 23.20 37.28 -15.63
CA LEU A 313 24.06 36.68 -16.62
C LEU A 313 23.97 37.33 -18.01
N TYR A 314 22.76 37.54 -18.46
CA TYR A 314 22.50 37.97 -19.85
C TYR A 314 22.11 39.42 -19.99
N GLY A 315 21.83 40.11 -18.88
CA GLY A 315 21.45 41.52 -18.85
C GLY A 315 20.09 41.74 -19.52
N GLY A 316 19.02 41.76 -18.78
CA GLY A 316 17.67 42.01 -19.28
C GLY A 316 16.60 41.57 -18.29
N ASP A 317 15.36 41.91 -18.61
CA ASP A 317 14.20 41.44 -17.85
C ASP A 317 13.63 40.19 -18.51
N TYR A 318 13.67 39.08 -17.79
CA TYR A 318 13.18 37.77 -18.22
C TYR A 318 11.83 37.44 -17.60
N SER A 319 11.18 38.35 -16.87
CA SER A 319 9.90 38.09 -16.19
C SER A 319 8.83 37.57 -17.14
N SER A 320 8.67 38.24 -18.28
CA SER A 320 7.69 37.87 -19.31
C SER A 320 7.96 36.45 -19.91
N TYR A 321 9.22 36.04 -19.96
CA TYR A 321 9.57 34.69 -20.40
C TYR A 321 9.11 33.65 -19.38
N PHE A 322 9.39 33.87 -18.09
CA PHE A 322 8.98 32.93 -17.03
C PHE A 322 7.46 32.93 -16.83
N GLU A 323 6.77 34.07 -16.96
CA GLU A 323 5.30 34.13 -16.96
C GLU A 323 4.69 33.27 -18.08
N ARG A 324 5.26 33.35 -19.29
CA ARG A 324 4.75 32.60 -20.44
C ARG A 324 5.00 31.11 -20.39
N PHE A 325 6.10 30.68 -19.78
CA PHE A 325 6.53 29.31 -19.67
C PHE A 325 6.45 28.77 -18.24
N GLY A 326 5.77 29.48 -17.32
CA GLY A 326 5.70 29.15 -15.89
C GLY A 326 5.23 27.72 -15.62
N SER A 327 4.26 27.23 -16.38
CA SER A 327 3.81 25.86 -16.25
C SER A 327 4.89 24.78 -16.53
N ALA A 328 5.93 25.13 -17.30
CA ALA A 328 7.05 24.22 -17.53
C ALA A 328 8.00 24.13 -16.32
N TYR A 329 7.98 25.14 -15.44
CA TYR A 329 8.80 25.22 -14.23
C TYR A 329 8.05 24.81 -12.96
N SER A 330 6.74 24.53 -13.04
CA SER A 330 5.96 24.05 -11.90
C SER A 330 6.51 22.77 -11.26
N ALA A 331 7.21 21.95 -12.05
CA ALA A 331 7.93 20.77 -11.53
C ALA A 331 9.14 21.12 -10.63
N MET A 332 9.54 22.40 -10.55
CA MET A 332 10.61 22.90 -9.68
C MET A 332 10.06 23.60 -8.43
N GLU A 333 8.74 23.66 -8.27
CA GLU A 333 8.13 24.19 -7.08
C GLU A 333 8.54 23.38 -5.85
N THR A 334 8.98 24.08 -4.82
CA THR A 334 9.44 23.44 -3.58
C THR A 334 8.33 23.35 -2.53
N TRP A 335 7.27 24.14 -2.69
CA TRP A 335 6.10 24.14 -1.82
C TRP A 335 4.94 23.43 -2.50
N GLU A 336 4.42 22.38 -1.87
CA GLU A 336 3.38 21.51 -2.45
C GLU A 336 2.25 21.28 -1.47
N GLN A 337 1.01 21.32 -1.93
CA GLN A 337 -0.15 21.00 -1.10
C GLN A 337 -0.26 19.50 -0.91
N MET A 338 -0.24 19.06 0.34
CA MET A 338 -0.50 17.68 0.72
C MET A 338 -1.97 17.33 0.49
N LEU A 339 -2.23 16.10 0.04
CA LEU A 339 -3.60 15.64 -0.14
C LEU A 339 -4.38 15.66 1.17
N PRO A 340 -5.59 16.24 1.17
CA PRO A 340 -6.48 16.23 2.31
C PRO A 340 -7.03 14.82 2.59
N PRO A 341 -7.52 14.55 3.80
CA PRO A 341 -8.24 13.34 4.10
C PRO A 341 -9.54 13.23 3.29
N GLN A 342 -9.96 12.02 2.96
CA GLN A 342 -11.24 11.78 2.28
C GLN A 342 -12.44 12.19 3.16
N ASP A 343 -12.33 11.96 4.47
CA ASP A 343 -13.35 12.34 5.46
C ASP A 343 -12.89 13.61 6.19
N SER A 344 -13.47 14.74 5.83
CA SER A 344 -13.20 16.04 6.46
C SER A 344 -13.67 16.11 7.94
N GLU A 345 -14.51 15.18 8.38
CA GLU A 345 -14.95 15.10 9.79
C GLU A 345 -13.96 14.33 10.69
N SER A 346 -12.96 13.68 10.12
CA SER A 346 -11.93 12.92 10.87
C SER A 346 -11.13 13.77 11.84
N GLY A 347 -11.00 15.08 11.56
CA GLY A 347 -10.14 16.01 12.29
C GLY A 347 -8.66 15.90 11.94
N GLU A 348 -8.30 15.03 11.01
CA GLU A 348 -6.97 14.94 10.42
C GLU A 348 -6.82 15.96 9.30
N LEU A 349 -5.60 16.47 9.09
CA LEU A 349 -5.31 17.46 8.05
C LEU A 349 -4.60 16.86 6.83
N VAL A 350 -4.21 15.59 6.92
CA VAL A 350 -3.43 14.88 5.90
C VAL A 350 -4.13 13.56 5.56
N GLY A 351 -4.19 13.23 4.29
CA GLY A 351 -4.86 12.02 3.81
C GLY A 351 -4.12 10.72 4.17
N ASP A 352 -4.88 9.62 4.35
CA ASP A 352 -4.36 8.29 4.69
C ASP A 352 -3.27 7.81 3.73
N LEU A 353 -3.39 8.15 2.46
CA LEU A 353 -2.45 7.75 1.41
C LEU A 353 -1.03 8.29 1.68
N LEU A 354 -0.90 9.51 2.23
CA LEU A 354 0.39 10.07 2.63
C LEU A 354 0.97 9.34 3.85
N HIS A 355 0.12 8.93 4.80
CA HIS A 355 0.53 8.10 5.93
C HIS A 355 1.03 6.71 5.49
N GLU A 356 0.51 6.17 4.39
CA GLU A 356 0.95 4.89 3.83
C GLU A 356 2.26 5.00 3.04
N GLN A 357 2.49 6.13 2.36
CA GLN A 357 3.67 6.32 1.51
C GLN A 357 4.88 6.88 2.25
N TYR A 358 4.68 7.58 3.36
CA TYR A 358 5.75 8.28 4.08
C TYR A 358 5.87 7.86 5.54
N ASP A 359 7.10 7.72 5.99
CA ASP A 359 7.45 7.54 7.39
C ASP A 359 7.73 8.90 8.03
N LEU A 360 7.09 9.19 9.15
CA LEU A 360 7.44 10.35 9.99
C LEU A 360 8.73 10.03 10.75
N ILE A 361 9.85 10.63 10.32
CA ILE A 361 11.16 10.36 10.92
C ILE A 361 11.49 11.26 12.11
N TYR A 362 10.87 12.45 12.19
CA TYR A 362 11.00 13.38 13.30
C TYR A 362 9.79 14.29 13.42
N GLY A 363 9.47 14.75 14.65
CA GLY A 363 8.40 15.69 14.94
C GLY A 363 7.01 15.06 14.99
N SER A 364 6.01 15.72 14.45
CA SER A 364 4.61 15.29 14.41
C SER A 364 3.95 15.65 13.07
N TRP A 365 2.90 14.93 12.72
CA TRP A 365 2.01 15.35 11.63
C TRP A 365 1.32 16.67 11.98
N PRO A 366 0.97 17.52 10.97
CA PRO A 366 0.32 18.80 11.20
C PRO A 366 -1.01 18.64 11.93
N GLN A 367 -1.24 19.51 12.92
CA GLN A 367 -2.49 19.59 13.67
C GLN A 367 -3.18 20.94 13.50
N ASN A 368 -2.46 21.92 12.96
CA ASN A 368 -2.98 23.27 12.70
C ASN A 368 -2.65 23.68 11.27
N TYR A 369 -3.41 24.62 10.73
CA TYR A 369 -3.23 25.13 9.37
C TYR A 369 -1.85 25.75 9.12
N ASP A 370 -1.20 26.31 10.13
CA ASP A 370 0.10 26.98 10.07
C ASP A 370 1.30 26.03 10.22
N GLU A 371 1.06 24.74 10.18
CA GLU A 371 2.08 23.69 10.32
C GLU A 371 2.38 23.04 8.97
N VAL A 372 3.67 22.94 8.64
CA VAL A 372 4.15 22.38 7.38
C VAL A 372 5.16 21.26 7.64
N MET A 373 5.36 20.40 6.64
CA MET A 373 6.25 19.25 6.70
C MET A 373 7.43 19.43 5.76
N LEU A 374 8.62 18.98 6.19
CA LEU A 374 9.76 18.83 5.30
C LEU A 374 9.80 17.41 4.75
N ILE A 375 9.97 17.25 3.45
CA ILE A 375 10.10 15.96 2.78
C ILE A 375 11.56 15.76 2.37
N VAL A 376 12.16 14.64 2.78
CA VAL A 376 13.50 14.23 2.36
C VAL A 376 13.40 13.02 1.42
N ASN A 377 14.45 12.74 0.65
CA ASN A 377 14.51 11.55 -0.19
C ASN A 377 14.75 10.27 0.65
N LYS A 378 14.80 9.10 0.00
CA LYS A 378 15.03 7.79 0.65
C LYS A 378 16.39 7.73 1.37
N ASP A 379 17.37 8.50 0.94
CA ASP A 379 18.70 8.57 1.49
C ASP A 379 18.85 9.65 2.58
N ASN A 380 17.74 10.30 2.95
CA ASN A 380 17.70 11.35 3.97
C ASN A 380 18.36 12.66 3.52
N GLU A 381 18.24 12.99 2.23
CA GLU A 381 18.85 14.15 1.60
C GLU A 381 17.76 15.11 1.09
N ILE A 382 18.12 16.38 0.98
CA ILE A 382 17.34 17.43 0.33
C ILE A 382 18.15 18.02 -0.83
N SER A 383 17.47 18.44 -1.89
CA SER A 383 18.11 19.04 -3.06
C SER A 383 18.58 20.46 -2.80
N ASP A 384 19.48 20.97 -3.65
CA ASP A 384 19.96 22.35 -3.58
C ASP A 384 18.82 23.37 -3.69
N LEU A 385 17.79 23.08 -4.47
CA LEU A 385 16.59 23.90 -4.58
C LEU A 385 15.86 24.03 -3.24
N VAL A 386 15.80 22.93 -2.49
CA VAL A 386 15.20 22.90 -1.14
C VAL A 386 16.08 23.64 -0.15
N ILE A 387 17.41 23.47 -0.21
CA ILE A 387 18.37 24.21 0.62
C ILE A 387 18.18 25.71 0.42
N TYR A 388 18.03 26.16 -0.83
CA TYR A 388 17.70 27.54 -1.14
C TYR A 388 16.36 27.96 -0.55
N SER A 389 15.30 27.21 -0.84
CA SER A 389 13.93 27.55 -0.39
C SER A 389 13.79 27.62 1.13
N LEU A 390 14.58 26.83 1.85
CA LEU A 390 14.67 26.87 3.30
C LEU A 390 15.53 28.03 3.83
N GLY A 391 16.38 28.66 3.01
CA GLY A 391 17.35 29.66 3.47
C GLY A 391 18.53 29.09 4.23
N LEU A 392 18.91 27.86 3.94
CA LEU A 392 20.04 27.16 4.58
C LEU A 392 21.40 27.54 3.97
N SER A 393 21.40 28.36 2.91
CA SER A 393 22.57 28.97 2.30
C SER A 393 22.33 30.47 2.13
N ALA A 394 23.40 31.26 2.12
CA ALA A 394 23.31 32.68 1.78
C ALA A 394 22.82 32.82 0.32
N GLN A 395 21.91 33.72 0.06
CA GLN A 395 21.32 33.91 -1.26
C GLN A 395 22.38 34.23 -2.31
N ASP A 396 23.33 35.10 -1.97
CA ASP A 396 24.40 35.53 -2.87
C ASP A 396 25.30 34.34 -3.28
N GLU A 397 25.55 33.37 -2.37
CA GLU A 397 26.33 32.15 -2.69
C GLU A 397 25.58 31.23 -3.66
N VAL A 398 24.25 31.17 -3.56
CA VAL A 398 23.43 30.34 -4.46
C VAL A 398 23.45 30.93 -5.88
N VAL A 399 23.28 32.24 -5.99
CA VAL A 399 23.36 32.98 -7.28
C VAL A 399 24.75 32.81 -7.90
N GLU A 400 25.83 32.99 -7.13
CA GLU A 400 27.23 32.83 -7.59
C GLU A 400 27.48 31.37 -8.06
N SER A 401 26.97 30.37 -7.33
CA SER A 401 27.07 28.95 -7.70
C SER A 401 26.39 28.66 -9.02
N MET A 402 25.18 29.20 -9.23
CA MET A 402 24.44 29.06 -10.50
C MET A 402 25.14 29.77 -11.66
N GLN A 403 25.70 30.96 -11.43
CA GLN A 403 26.47 31.67 -12.45
C GLN A 403 27.70 30.87 -12.90
N HIS A 404 28.47 30.30 -11.95
CA HIS A 404 29.61 29.44 -12.27
C HIS A 404 29.18 28.19 -13.09
N MET A 405 28.04 27.61 -12.78
CA MET A 405 27.51 26.45 -13.51
C MET A 405 27.12 26.81 -14.96
N LEU A 406 26.53 27.98 -15.17
CA LEU A 406 26.12 28.46 -16.48
C LEU A 406 27.32 28.95 -17.34
N ASP A 407 28.33 29.52 -16.72
CA ASP A 407 29.59 29.94 -17.39
C ASP A 407 30.50 28.76 -17.77
N GLY A 408 30.18 27.54 -17.31
CA GLY A 408 31.02 26.35 -17.52
C GLY A 408 32.38 26.42 -16.80
N SER A 409 32.50 27.26 -15.77
CA SER A 409 33.70 27.28 -14.90
C SER A 409 33.65 26.08 -13.94
N GLU A 410 34.84 25.57 -13.57
CA GLU A 410 34.95 24.48 -12.59
C GLU A 410 34.34 24.94 -11.26
N PHE A 411 33.24 24.32 -10.88
CA PHE A 411 32.63 24.46 -9.58
C PHE A 411 33.21 23.39 -8.66
N ASP A 412 33.93 23.79 -7.64
CA ASP A 412 34.35 22.90 -6.56
C ASP A 412 33.07 22.48 -5.81
N SER A 413 32.71 21.18 -5.92
CA SER A 413 31.56 20.64 -5.17
C SER A 413 31.75 20.95 -3.69
N LYS A 414 30.83 21.72 -3.12
CA LYS A 414 30.86 22.02 -1.67
C LYS A 414 30.86 20.69 -0.89
N ASP A 415 31.55 20.69 0.24
CA ASP A 415 31.49 19.59 1.20
C ASP A 415 30.02 19.32 1.54
N ILE A 416 29.67 18.04 1.71
CA ILE A 416 28.32 17.63 2.09
C ILE A 416 27.96 18.31 3.41
N GLN A 417 26.96 19.17 3.38
CA GLN A 417 26.46 19.86 4.57
C GLN A 417 25.41 18.98 5.26
N SER A 418 25.22 19.17 6.55
CA SER A 418 24.21 18.45 7.32
C SER A 418 23.61 19.34 8.39
N TRP A 419 22.31 19.20 8.60
CA TRP A 419 21.54 19.92 9.60
C TRP A 419 20.87 18.95 10.56
N SER A 420 20.69 19.34 11.81
CA SER A 420 19.94 18.53 12.74
C SER A 420 18.43 18.63 12.45
N TYR A 421 17.69 17.58 12.74
CA TYR A 421 16.22 17.60 12.60
C TYR A 421 15.58 18.69 13.47
N GLU A 422 16.16 18.96 14.64
CA GLU A 422 15.70 20.00 15.55
C GLU A 422 15.87 21.40 14.95
N ASP A 423 16.99 21.67 14.30
CA ASP A 423 17.24 22.96 13.65
C ASP A 423 16.25 23.18 12.50
N LEU A 424 15.99 22.16 11.68
CA LEU A 424 15.05 22.22 10.57
C LEU A 424 13.61 22.42 11.05
N CYS A 425 13.19 21.75 12.13
CA CYS A 425 11.86 21.93 12.72
C CYS A 425 11.69 23.25 13.49
N ASN A 426 12.75 24.01 13.73
CA ASN A 426 12.66 25.35 14.29
C ASN A 426 12.52 26.45 13.23
N MET A 427 12.57 26.10 11.94
CA MET A 427 12.45 27.06 10.85
C MET A 427 11.00 27.54 10.70
N SER A 428 10.86 28.81 10.38
CA SER A 428 9.55 29.44 10.13
C SER A 428 9.61 30.35 8.90
N PHE A 429 8.50 30.40 8.20
CA PHE A 429 8.33 31.17 6.97
C PHE A 429 7.18 32.14 7.11
N LYS A 430 7.12 33.11 6.23
CA LYS A 430 6.06 34.11 6.20
C LYS A 430 5.35 34.04 4.85
N ILE A 431 4.09 33.66 4.83
CA ILE A 431 3.25 33.68 3.65
C ILE A 431 2.54 35.04 3.59
N VAL A 432 2.68 35.73 2.47
CA VAL A 432 2.09 37.04 2.23
C VAL A 432 1.22 36.94 0.98
N LEU A 433 -0.03 37.33 1.10
CA LEU A 433 -0.97 37.36 -0.01
C LEU A 433 -0.70 38.60 -0.92
N PRO A 434 -1.05 38.57 -2.21
CA PRO A 434 -0.84 39.68 -3.11
C PRO A 434 -1.38 41.01 -2.57
N ALA A 435 -2.58 41.02 -2.01
CA ALA A 435 -3.19 42.23 -1.44
C ALA A 435 -2.45 42.76 -0.19
N GLU A 436 -1.71 41.90 0.54
CA GLU A 436 -0.98 42.31 1.74
C GLU A 436 0.37 42.99 1.43
N ARG A 437 0.86 42.90 0.18
CA ARG A 437 2.08 43.57 -0.25
C ARG A 437 1.90 45.07 -0.43
N TYR A 438 0.68 45.52 -0.56
CA TYR A 438 0.36 46.93 -0.86
C TYR A 438 0.04 47.71 0.40
N GLN A 439 0.67 48.87 0.54
CA GLN A 439 0.38 49.82 1.59
C GLN A 439 -0.30 51.08 0.99
N TYR A 440 -1.38 51.51 1.62
CA TYR A 440 -2.07 52.74 1.21
C TYR A 440 -1.35 53.97 1.75
N ASP A 441 -0.89 54.84 0.86
CA ASP A 441 -0.39 56.17 1.22
C ASP A 441 -1.52 57.19 1.18
N SER A 442 -1.92 57.65 2.35
CA SER A 442 -2.98 58.64 2.50
C SER A 442 -2.62 60.02 1.94
N ALA A 443 -1.33 60.32 1.70
CA ALA A 443 -0.89 61.59 1.15
C ALA A 443 -1.00 61.64 -0.38
N SER A 444 -0.70 60.54 -1.05
CA SER A 444 -0.82 60.38 -2.51
C SER A 444 -2.20 59.84 -2.92
N GLY A 445 -2.90 59.13 -2.01
CA GLY A 445 -4.14 58.44 -2.32
C GLY A 445 -3.96 57.16 -3.12
N THR A 446 -2.74 56.65 -3.21
CA THR A 446 -2.36 55.48 -4.02
C THR A 446 -1.85 54.35 -3.15
N TYR A 447 -1.87 53.13 -3.70
CA TYR A 447 -1.24 51.94 -3.11
C TYR A 447 0.17 51.79 -3.65
N THR A 448 1.11 51.38 -2.76
CA THR A 448 2.51 51.13 -3.13
C THR A 448 2.85 49.70 -2.75
N ASP A 449 3.39 48.91 -3.70
CA ASP A 449 3.92 47.57 -3.42
C ASP A 449 5.23 47.70 -2.66
N VAL A 450 5.23 47.29 -1.40
CA VAL A 450 6.42 47.37 -0.53
C VAL A 450 7.38 46.20 -0.74
N SER A 451 6.98 45.15 -1.45
CA SER A 451 7.83 43.98 -1.70
C SER A 451 9.01 44.27 -2.65
N THR A 452 9.02 45.42 -3.30
CA THR A 452 10.03 45.80 -4.29
C THR A 452 11.35 46.29 -3.69
N THR A 453 11.43 46.42 -2.37
CA THR A 453 12.64 46.91 -1.66
C THR A 453 13.02 46.02 -0.49
N ASP A 454 14.31 45.94 -0.20
CA ASP A 454 14.83 45.14 0.96
C ASP A 454 14.18 45.56 2.29
N THR A 455 14.00 46.87 2.51
CA THR A 455 13.32 47.40 3.70
C THR A 455 11.85 46.96 3.75
N GLY A 456 11.19 46.92 2.61
CA GLY A 456 9.81 46.45 2.51
C GLY A 456 9.70 44.94 2.74
N LEU A 457 10.64 44.15 2.21
CA LEU A 457 10.71 42.72 2.49
C LEU A 457 10.93 42.44 3.99
N ASP A 458 11.83 43.19 4.61
CA ASP A 458 12.03 43.13 6.06
C ASP A 458 10.77 43.49 6.84
N PHE A 459 10.04 44.48 6.40
CA PHE A 459 8.74 44.86 6.99
C PHE A 459 7.73 43.74 6.84
N LEU A 460 7.54 43.20 5.64
CA LEU A 460 6.59 42.09 5.38
C LEU A 460 6.90 40.86 6.22
N TYR A 461 8.17 40.50 6.36
CA TYR A 461 8.56 39.33 7.13
C TYR A 461 8.42 39.51 8.64
N ASN A 462 8.79 40.69 9.18
CA ASN A 462 8.86 40.92 10.62
C ASN A 462 7.55 41.45 11.21
N SER A 463 6.64 42.02 10.40
CA SER A 463 5.35 42.52 10.89
C SER A 463 4.45 41.38 11.36
N ASP A 464 3.81 41.53 12.51
CA ASP A 464 2.81 40.56 12.99
C ASP A 464 1.43 40.81 12.38
N ASP A 465 1.19 42.00 11.85
CA ASP A 465 -0.10 42.39 11.26
C ASP A 465 -0.26 41.99 9.79
N VAL A 466 0.84 41.59 9.14
CA VAL A 466 0.90 41.25 7.71
C VAL A 466 1.28 39.79 7.55
N GLY A 467 0.67 39.11 6.61
CA GLY A 467 0.99 37.74 6.24
C GLY A 467 0.61 36.69 7.29
N THR A 468 0.98 35.47 7.03
CA THR A 468 0.73 34.30 7.89
C THR A 468 2.03 33.59 8.16
N ARG A 469 2.38 33.37 9.42
CA ARG A 469 3.59 32.67 9.80
C ARG A 469 3.31 31.16 9.83
N VAL A 470 4.15 30.40 9.16
CA VAL A 470 4.11 28.92 9.17
C VAL A 470 5.43 28.34 9.67
N LYS A 471 5.39 27.14 10.22
CA LYS A 471 6.57 26.47 10.81
C LYS A 471 6.63 25.01 10.37
N ILE A 472 7.86 24.48 10.23
CA ILE A 472 8.08 23.06 10.05
C ILE A 472 7.85 22.35 11.38
N VAL A 473 6.95 21.33 11.40
CA VAL A 473 6.65 20.56 12.62
C VAL A 473 7.10 19.12 12.54
N GLY A 474 7.43 18.62 11.37
CA GLY A 474 7.90 17.26 11.20
C GLY A 474 8.63 17.05 9.87
N ILE A 475 9.30 15.91 9.79
CA ILE A 475 10.09 15.52 8.64
C ILE A 475 9.61 14.15 8.15
N LEU A 476 9.29 14.07 6.86
CA LEU A 476 8.78 12.88 6.18
C LEU A 476 9.86 12.29 5.26
N ARG A 477 9.88 10.98 5.19
CA ARG A 477 10.70 10.22 4.24
C ARG A 477 9.84 9.16 3.55
N PRO A 478 9.94 8.97 2.22
CA PRO A 478 9.25 7.89 1.52
C PRO A 478 9.61 6.54 2.16
N ASN A 479 8.62 5.72 2.47
CA ASN A 479 8.88 4.42 3.06
C ASN A 479 9.54 3.45 2.06
N GLU A 480 10.17 2.38 2.55
CA GLU A 480 10.91 1.43 1.70
C GLU A 480 10.03 0.72 0.68
N ASN A 481 8.72 0.61 0.94
CA ASN A 481 7.77 -0.10 0.11
C ASN A 481 7.07 0.81 -0.91
N ALA A 482 7.16 2.12 -0.79
CA ALA A 482 6.59 3.05 -1.76
C ALA A 482 7.30 2.91 -3.11
N VAL A 483 6.56 2.59 -4.15
CA VAL A 483 7.08 2.44 -5.52
C VAL A 483 7.38 3.79 -6.13
N SER A 484 6.53 4.78 -5.87
CA SER A 484 6.74 6.19 -6.20
C SER A 484 6.29 7.06 -5.03
N SER A 485 6.82 8.27 -4.95
CA SER A 485 6.42 9.26 -3.96
C SER A 485 5.50 10.28 -4.59
N MET A 486 4.38 10.57 -3.93
CA MET A 486 3.39 11.53 -4.38
C MET A 486 3.94 12.96 -4.32
N LEU A 487 4.64 13.29 -3.24
CA LEU A 487 5.26 14.59 -3.06
C LEU A 487 6.64 14.56 -3.72
N SER A 488 6.81 15.36 -4.75
CA SER A 488 8.09 15.49 -5.50
C SER A 488 9.09 16.39 -4.78
N GLY A 489 8.65 16.99 -3.68
CA GLY A 489 9.30 17.99 -3.36
C GLY A 489 9.92 18.29 -2.16
N ALA A 490 9.43 18.89 -1.26
CA ALA A 490 10.21 19.64 -0.43
C ALA A 490 9.49 20.11 0.81
N ILE A 491 8.51 20.96 0.70
CA ILE A 491 7.79 21.50 1.84
C ILE A 491 6.31 21.28 1.59
N GLY A 492 5.74 20.36 2.35
CA GLY A 492 4.33 20.02 2.26
C GLY A 492 3.49 20.87 3.20
N TYR A 493 2.45 21.54 2.67
CA TYR A 493 1.46 22.27 3.46
C TYR A 493 0.07 21.64 3.33
N THR A 494 -0.83 21.92 4.26
CA THR A 494 -2.16 21.32 4.29
C THR A 494 -3.19 22.13 3.52
N SER A 495 -4.26 21.50 3.04
CA SER A 495 -5.42 22.19 2.46
C SER A 495 -6.07 23.17 3.45
N ALA A 496 -5.97 22.91 4.76
CA ALA A 496 -6.45 23.84 5.79
C ALA A 496 -5.72 25.19 5.75
N LEU A 497 -4.43 25.20 5.34
CA LEU A 497 -3.71 26.46 5.11
C LEU A 497 -4.29 27.20 3.90
N THR A 498 -4.56 26.51 2.80
CA THR A 498 -5.19 27.08 1.61
C THR A 498 -6.54 27.70 1.96
N ASP A 499 -7.40 26.95 2.66
CA ASP A 499 -8.73 27.45 3.08
C ASP A 499 -8.63 28.69 3.96
N TYR A 500 -7.70 28.68 4.93
CA TYR A 500 -7.43 29.84 5.78
C TYR A 500 -6.97 31.04 4.95
N LEU A 501 -6.07 30.86 3.99
CA LEU A 501 -5.55 31.94 3.15
C LEU A 501 -6.63 32.48 2.19
N VAL A 502 -7.51 31.64 1.66
CA VAL A 502 -8.68 32.05 0.85
C VAL A 502 -9.61 32.94 1.68
N GLU A 503 -9.93 32.51 2.90
CA GLU A 503 -10.78 33.30 3.80
C GLU A 503 -10.11 34.63 4.15
N LYS A 504 -8.83 34.61 4.49
CA LYS A 504 -8.04 35.80 4.82
C LYS A 504 -7.95 36.75 3.63
N ALA A 505 -7.69 36.26 2.42
CA ALA A 505 -7.67 37.06 1.21
C ALA A 505 -8.99 37.82 1.02
N GLY A 506 -10.12 37.13 1.23
CA GLY A 506 -11.45 37.68 1.17
C GLY A 506 -11.70 38.84 2.16
N GLN A 507 -10.94 38.92 3.24
CA GLN A 507 -11.08 39.95 4.29
C GLN A 507 -10.12 41.13 4.11
N THR A 508 -9.20 41.10 3.13
CA THR A 508 -8.26 42.21 2.89
C THR A 508 -8.98 43.47 2.42
N GLU A 509 -8.48 44.65 2.86
CA GLU A 509 -9.08 45.94 2.54
C GLU A 509 -9.15 46.21 1.03
N ILE A 510 -8.07 45.84 0.32
CA ILE A 510 -7.98 46.00 -1.14
C ILE A 510 -9.08 45.18 -1.82
N LEU A 511 -9.23 43.90 -1.46
CA LEU A 511 -10.24 43.05 -2.09
C LEU A 511 -11.67 43.51 -1.75
N GLN A 512 -11.91 44.03 -0.55
CA GLN A 512 -13.21 44.59 -0.19
C GLN A 512 -13.51 45.84 -1.02
N LYS A 513 -12.54 46.75 -1.16
CA LYS A 513 -12.69 47.94 -2.02
C LYS A 513 -12.90 47.56 -3.49
N GLN A 514 -12.17 46.56 -4.00
CA GLN A 514 -12.33 46.07 -5.37
C GLN A 514 -13.73 45.48 -5.62
N LYS A 515 -14.31 44.82 -4.61
CA LYS A 515 -15.69 44.31 -4.70
C LYS A 515 -16.74 45.44 -4.65
N GLU A 516 -16.43 46.54 -3.97
CA GLU A 516 -17.30 47.73 -3.91
C GLU A 516 -17.26 48.54 -5.24
N ASP A 517 -16.10 48.54 -5.91
CA ASP A 517 -15.90 49.19 -7.22
C ASP A 517 -15.31 48.18 -8.22
N PRO A 518 -16.17 47.34 -8.84
CA PRO A 518 -15.70 46.26 -9.73
C PRO A 518 -15.21 46.77 -11.09
N ASP A 519 -15.51 48.01 -11.44
CA ASP A 519 -15.21 48.59 -12.76
C ASP A 519 -13.86 49.33 -12.77
N THR A 520 -13.27 49.60 -11.59
CA THR A 520 -12.01 50.31 -11.43
C THR A 520 -10.99 49.47 -10.72
N ASP A 521 -9.76 49.39 -11.24
CA ASP A 521 -8.62 48.83 -10.50
C ASP A 521 -8.31 49.74 -9.31
N VAL A 522 -8.57 49.27 -8.10
CA VAL A 522 -8.42 50.09 -6.89
C VAL A 522 -6.96 50.41 -6.55
N ILE A 523 -5.99 49.63 -7.06
CA ILE A 523 -4.55 49.85 -6.87
C ILE A 523 -4.07 50.97 -7.78
N LEU A 524 -4.44 50.91 -9.06
CA LEU A 524 -4.03 51.86 -10.08
C LEU A 524 -4.95 53.07 -10.17
N GLY A 525 -6.19 52.96 -9.70
CA GLY A 525 -7.23 53.96 -9.86
C GLY A 525 -7.71 54.11 -11.31
N LEU A 526 -7.48 53.12 -12.15
CA LEU A 526 -7.82 53.11 -13.57
C LEU A 526 -9.02 52.20 -13.83
N PRO A 527 -9.94 52.57 -14.73
CA PRO A 527 -11.05 51.71 -15.10
C PRO A 527 -10.54 50.46 -15.85
N PHE A 528 -11.17 49.32 -15.61
CA PHE A 528 -10.93 48.11 -16.41
C PHE A 528 -11.44 48.29 -17.82
N LEU A 529 -10.71 47.76 -18.81
CA LEU A 529 -11.15 47.76 -20.20
C LEU A 529 -12.37 46.86 -20.36
N THR A 530 -13.44 47.38 -20.96
CA THR A 530 -14.61 46.57 -21.34
C THR A 530 -14.55 46.27 -22.83
N ASP A 531 -15.20 45.21 -23.30
CA ASP A 531 -15.25 44.81 -24.72
C ASP A 531 -15.78 45.89 -25.66
N ASP A 532 -16.56 46.82 -25.12
CA ASP A 532 -17.11 47.95 -25.85
C ASP A 532 -16.25 49.24 -25.79
N TYR A 533 -15.04 49.16 -25.17
CA TYR A 533 -14.18 50.30 -24.96
C TYR A 533 -13.46 50.69 -26.27
N SER A 534 -14.03 51.65 -27.01
CA SER A 534 -13.40 52.27 -28.14
C SER A 534 -13.02 53.71 -27.81
N VAL A 535 -11.79 53.94 -27.43
CA VAL A 535 -11.25 55.27 -27.14
C VAL A 535 -10.47 55.74 -28.34
N SER A 536 -10.63 57.06 -28.70
CA SER A 536 -9.80 57.62 -29.74
C SER A 536 -8.33 57.66 -29.31
N ASP A 537 -7.41 57.64 -30.28
CA ASP A 537 -5.98 57.71 -30.00
C ASP A 537 -5.59 58.98 -29.22
N GLU A 538 -6.28 60.08 -29.45
CA GLU A 538 -6.10 61.31 -28.69
C GLU A 538 -6.51 61.16 -27.22
N GLN A 539 -7.55 60.36 -26.91
CA GLN A 539 -7.96 60.10 -25.54
C GLN A 539 -6.97 59.12 -24.86
N LYS A 540 -6.50 58.10 -25.55
CA LYS A 540 -5.47 57.20 -25.06
C LYS A 540 -4.19 57.94 -24.67
N GLU A 541 -3.76 58.89 -25.54
CA GLU A 541 -2.58 59.73 -25.28
C GLU A 541 -2.78 60.64 -24.06
N ALA A 542 -3.98 61.22 -23.91
CA ALA A 542 -4.33 62.02 -22.75
C ALA A 542 -4.32 61.16 -21.45
N ASP A 543 -4.97 60.01 -21.46
CA ASP A 543 -5.08 59.14 -20.31
C ASP A 543 -3.69 58.59 -19.87
N VAL A 544 -2.83 58.23 -20.83
CA VAL A 544 -1.45 57.82 -20.54
C VAL A 544 -0.64 58.98 -19.97
N THR A 545 -0.83 60.19 -20.49
CA THR A 545 -0.14 61.39 -20.00
C THR A 545 -0.55 61.71 -18.57
N ASP A 546 -1.86 61.70 -18.29
CA ASP A 546 -2.42 61.93 -16.97
C ASP A 546 -1.92 60.89 -15.97
N TYR A 547 -1.89 59.59 -16.37
CA TYR A 547 -1.35 58.52 -15.55
C TYR A 547 0.14 58.73 -15.24
N LEU A 548 0.95 59.01 -16.24
CA LEU A 548 2.37 59.28 -16.05
C LEU A 548 2.63 60.51 -15.15
N GLU A 549 1.74 61.50 -15.13
CA GLU A 549 1.84 62.63 -14.22
C GLU A 549 1.61 62.29 -12.75
N THR A 550 0.85 61.22 -12.48
CA THR A 550 0.61 60.72 -11.11
C THR A 550 1.79 59.95 -10.53
N LEU A 551 2.69 59.44 -11.38
CA LEU A 551 3.82 58.60 -10.97
C LEU A 551 5.01 59.40 -10.45
N SER A 552 5.75 58.85 -9.49
CA SER A 552 7.05 59.37 -9.09
C SER A 552 8.07 59.26 -10.24
N VAL A 553 9.22 59.95 -10.12
CA VAL A 553 10.28 59.91 -11.13
C VAL A 553 10.77 58.51 -11.40
N THR A 554 10.89 57.67 -10.36
CA THR A 554 11.34 56.28 -10.47
C THR A 554 10.29 55.42 -11.16
N GLU A 555 9.04 55.58 -10.80
CA GLU A 555 7.91 54.85 -11.41
C GLU A 555 7.71 55.23 -12.88
N ARG A 556 7.88 56.53 -13.23
CA ARG A 556 7.88 56.96 -14.65
C ARG A 556 9.00 56.32 -15.46
N ALA A 557 10.19 56.19 -14.86
CA ALA A 557 11.30 55.53 -15.55
C ALA A 557 11.01 54.05 -15.77
N ALA A 558 10.44 53.36 -14.77
CA ALA A 558 10.01 51.99 -14.89
C ALA A 558 8.89 51.81 -15.92
N ALA A 559 7.83 52.64 -15.88
CA ALA A 559 6.76 52.62 -16.85
C ALA A 559 7.26 52.88 -18.28
N TYR A 560 8.17 53.84 -18.45
CA TYR A 560 8.81 54.11 -19.74
C TYR A 560 9.62 52.90 -20.24
N THR A 561 10.37 52.24 -19.36
CA THR A 561 11.15 51.04 -19.71
C THR A 561 10.21 49.91 -20.11
N ALA A 562 9.11 49.70 -19.39
CA ALA A 562 8.09 48.69 -19.70
C ALA A 562 7.43 48.96 -21.06
N MET A 563 7.03 50.23 -21.34
CA MET A 563 6.46 50.59 -22.62
C MET A 563 7.44 50.40 -23.78
N MET A 564 8.73 50.67 -23.58
CA MET A 564 9.74 50.50 -24.62
C MET A 564 10.18 49.04 -24.80
N SER A 565 9.91 48.19 -23.83
CA SER A 565 10.20 46.76 -23.92
C SER A 565 9.11 45.96 -24.66
N VAL A 566 7.94 46.54 -24.85
CA VAL A 566 6.88 45.93 -25.70
C VAL A 566 7.27 46.12 -27.16
N PRO A 567 7.53 45.06 -27.93
CA PRO A 567 7.86 45.17 -29.35
C PRO A 567 6.70 45.82 -30.09
N SER A 568 7.02 46.73 -31.04
CA SER A 568 5.97 47.34 -31.88
C SER A 568 5.27 46.25 -32.71
N GLU A 569 3.99 46.45 -33.04
CA GLU A 569 3.22 45.58 -33.90
C GLU A 569 3.91 45.34 -35.25
N GLU A 570 4.57 46.36 -35.81
CA GLU A 570 5.38 46.27 -37.00
C GLU A 570 6.61 45.37 -36.84
N TYR A 571 7.26 45.38 -35.66
CA TYR A 571 8.39 44.50 -35.36
C TYR A 571 7.94 43.06 -35.21
N LEU A 572 6.82 42.83 -34.53
CA LEU A 572 6.22 41.48 -34.39
C LEU A 572 5.79 40.95 -35.77
N LEU A 573 5.16 41.77 -36.61
CA LEU A 573 4.80 41.42 -37.98
C LEU A 573 6.02 41.17 -38.86
N SER A 574 7.13 41.89 -38.65
CA SER A 574 8.37 41.68 -39.39
C SER A 574 9.04 40.33 -39.07
N LEU A 575 8.87 39.84 -37.85
CA LEU A 575 9.37 38.50 -37.45
C LEU A 575 8.57 37.36 -38.07
N ILE A 576 7.31 37.60 -38.45
CA ILE A 576 6.45 36.62 -39.11
C ILE A 576 6.78 36.52 -40.63
N HIS A 577 7.41 37.56 -41.21
CA HIS A 577 7.75 37.61 -42.61
C HIS A 577 9.21 37.22 -42.93
N ILE A 578 10.01 36.80 -41.97
CA ILE A 578 11.33 36.21 -42.16
C ILE A 578 11.24 34.69 -42.05
#